data_19c8aa3dacab3d80eccebf729b2524e3
#
_entry.id   19c8aa3dacab3d80eccebf729b2524e3
#
_cell.length_a   1.000
_cell.length_b   1.000
_cell.length_c   1.000
_cell.angle_alpha   90.00
_cell.angle_beta   90.00
_cell.angle_gamma   90.00
#
_symmetry.space_group_name_H-M   'P 1'
#
loop_
_entity.id
_entity.type
_entity.pdbx_description
1 polymer ?
#
loop_
_entity_poly.entity_id
_entity_poly.type
_entity_poly.pdbx_seq_one_letter_code
_entity_poly.pdbx_strand_id
1 'polypeptide(L)'
;MKMSERQVKDLLYAQVARIGKAVSSPKRLELIELLAQEEKSVEQLASGAEISVKLASAHLKELRMAHLVEARREGKNVYYRLAGDAVADFLVTIRTLAEDRLLELRAALANLAEHLHDLTPMSREEILNLARRG
;
A
#
# COMPACT_ATOMS: atom_id res chain seq x y z
N MET A 1 29.51 15.55 19.30
CA MET A 1 30.24 14.96 18.13
C MET A 1 29.39 15.11 16.89
N LYS A 2 29.94 15.71 15.85
CA LYS A 2 29.21 15.90 14.60
C LYS A 2 29.28 14.65 13.75
N MET A 3 28.18 14.28 13.15
CA MET A 3 28.12 13.19 12.19
C MET A 3 28.63 13.69 10.83
N SER A 4 29.31 12.84 10.11
CA SER A 4 29.72 13.13 8.72
C SER A 4 28.50 13.11 7.80
N GLU A 5 28.62 13.72 6.61
CA GLU A 5 27.57 13.66 5.60
C GLU A 5 27.21 12.22 5.22
N ARG A 6 28.23 11.34 5.13
CA ARG A 6 28.01 9.93 4.84
C ARG A 6 27.18 9.26 5.94
N GLN A 7 27.48 9.52 7.20
CA GLN A 7 26.74 8.95 8.34
C GLN A 7 25.28 9.41 8.33
N VAL A 8 25.04 10.72 8.10
CA VAL A 8 23.68 11.26 8.03
C VAL A 8 22.90 10.62 6.89
N LYS A 9 23.51 10.50 5.71
CA LYS A 9 22.90 9.90 4.54
C LYS A 9 22.56 8.43 4.76
N ASP A 10 23.47 7.69 5.37
CA ASP A 10 23.25 6.28 5.68
C ASP A 10 22.08 6.09 6.65
N LEU A 11 21.98 6.93 7.68
CA LEU A 11 20.87 6.90 8.63
C LEU A 11 19.55 7.26 7.95
N LEU A 12 19.55 8.27 7.08
CA LEU A 12 18.38 8.69 6.35
C LEU A 12 17.85 7.54 5.47
N TYR A 13 18.74 6.94 4.68
CA TYR A 13 18.29 5.86 3.79
C TYR A 13 17.95 4.58 4.53
N ALA A 14 18.52 4.33 5.70
CA ALA A 14 18.09 3.24 6.56
C ALA A 14 16.65 3.46 7.02
N GLN A 15 16.29 4.70 7.35
CA GLN A 15 14.91 5.04 7.74
C GLN A 15 13.95 4.95 6.56
N VAL A 16 14.36 5.43 5.39
CA VAL A 16 13.56 5.31 4.15
C VAL A 16 13.29 3.83 3.86
N ALA A 17 14.30 2.98 3.96
CA ALA A 17 14.17 1.54 3.73
C ALA A 17 13.23 0.89 4.75
N ARG A 18 13.26 1.32 6.00
CA ARG A 18 12.36 0.83 7.05
C ARG A 18 10.90 1.14 6.69
N ILE A 19 10.62 2.35 6.23
CA ILE A 19 9.29 2.74 5.74
C ILE A 19 8.92 1.90 4.53
N GLY A 20 9.83 1.73 3.58
CA GLY A 20 9.61 0.91 2.41
C GLY A 20 9.21 -0.52 2.77
N LYS A 21 9.89 -1.10 3.75
CA LYS A 21 9.56 -2.44 4.24
C LYS A 21 8.17 -2.49 4.87
N ALA A 22 7.82 -1.48 5.67
CA ALA A 22 6.52 -1.42 6.34
C ALA A 22 5.36 -1.34 5.34
N VAL A 23 5.55 -0.68 4.20
CA VAL A 23 4.52 -0.53 3.18
C VAL A 23 4.63 -1.55 2.04
N SER A 24 5.52 -2.51 2.13
CA SER A 24 5.69 -3.54 1.10
C SER A 24 4.68 -4.69 1.26
N SER A 25 3.42 -4.34 1.42
CA SER A 25 2.32 -5.28 1.61
C SER A 25 1.05 -4.65 1.04
N PRO A 26 0.34 -5.34 0.13
CA PRO A 26 -0.91 -4.81 -0.41
C PRO A 26 -1.93 -4.46 0.67
N LYS A 27 -2.05 -5.30 1.69
CA LYS A 27 -3.02 -5.05 2.77
C LYS A 27 -2.62 -3.87 3.65
N ARG A 28 -1.33 -3.66 3.90
CA ARG A 28 -0.88 -2.48 4.66
C ARG A 28 -1.15 -1.18 3.89
N LEU A 29 -0.93 -1.19 2.59
CA LEU A 29 -1.25 -0.04 1.73
C LEU A 29 -2.76 0.25 1.74
N GLU A 30 -3.59 -0.79 1.69
CA GLU A 30 -5.04 -0.65 1.76
C GLU A 30 -5.49 -0.08 3.12
N LEU A 31 -4.85 -0.50 4.20
CA LEU A 31 -5.12 0.06 5.53
C LEU A 31 -4.77 1.56 5.59
N ILE A 32 -3.67 1.96 4.98
CA ILE A 32 -3.31 3.39 4.89
C ILE A 32 -4.38 4.15 4.09
N GLU A 33 -4.86 3.59 3.00
CA GLU A 33 -5.94 4.21 2.21
C GLU A 33 -7.20 4.41 3.03
N LEU A 34 -7.60 3.41 3.80
CA LEU A 34 -8.76 3.51 4.68
C LEU A 34 -8.58 4.60 5.74
N LEU A 35 -7.39 4.69 6.32
CA LEU A 35 -7.07 5.70 7.31
C LEU A 35 -6.91 7.10 6.72
N ALA A 36 -6.59 7.21 5.44
CA ALA A 36 -6.54 8.50 4.76
C ALA A 36 -7.93 9.14 4.66
N GLN A 37 -8.98 8.37 4.75
CA GLN A 37 -10.36 8.86 4.75
C GLN A 37 -10.73 9.46 6.10
N GLU A 38 -10.45 8.73 7.18
CA GLU A 38 -10.73 9.14 8.55
C GLU A 38 -10.13 8.15 9.55
N GLU A 39 -10.05 8.55 10.80
CA GLU A 39 -9.70 7.66 11.91
C GLU A 39 -10.69 6.50 11.96
N LYS A 40 -10.17 5.29 12.21
CA LYS A 40 -10.99 4.07 12.25
C LYS A 40 -10.54 3.15 13.36
N SER A 41 -11.48 2.37 13.88
CA SER A 41 -11.18 1.30 14.82
C SER A 41 -10.54 0.12 14.10
N VAL A 42 -9.89 -0.76 14.86
CA VAL A 42 -9.31 -2.01 14.31
C VAL A 42 -10.37 -2.82 13.60
N GLU A 43 -11.57 -2.93 14.18
CA GLU A 43 -12.67 -3.69 13.59
C GLU A 43 -13.13 -3.12 12.24
N GLN A 44 -13.23 -1.79 12.15
CA GLN A 44 -13.58 -1.11 10.91
C GLN A 44 -12.51 -1.33 9.84
N LEU A 45 -11.24 -1.27 10.24
CA LEU A 45 -10.13 -1.51 9.34
C LEU A 45 -10.09 -2.95 8.84
N ALA A 46 -10.30 -3.90 9.73
CA ALA A 46 -10.34 -5.32 9.37
C ALA A 46 -11.47 -5.59 8.37
N SER A 47 -12.65 -5.04 8.64
CA SER A 47 -13.81 -5.18 7.75
C SER A 47 -13.55 -4.52 6.39
N GLY A 48 -13.01 -3.31 6.38
CA GLY A 48 -12.72 -2.57 5.15
C GLY A 48 -11.68 -3.24 4.27
N ALA A 49 -10.67 -3.86 4.86
CA ALA A 49 -9.62 -4.57 4.13
C ALA A 49 -9.94 -6.06 3.90
N GLU A 50 -11.09 -6.52 4.39
CA GLU A 50 -11.54 -7.92 4.27
C GLU A 50 -10.52 -8.91 4.83
N ILE A 51 -10.03 -8.62 6.02
CA ILE A 51 -9.10 -9.48 6.78
C ILE A 51 -9.61 -9.65 8.21
N SER A 52 -9.04 -10.60 8.92
CA SER A 52 -9.37 -10.81 10.34
C SER A 52 -8.87 -9.65 11.20
N VAL A 53 -9.50 -9.44 12.34
CA VAL A 53 -9.04 -8.44 13.34
C VAL A 53 -7.62 -8.76 13.78
N LYS A 54 -7.30 -10.03 13.96
CA LYS A 54 -5.95 -10.47 14.36
C LYS A 54 -4.90 -10.06 13.32
N LEU A 55 -5.19 -10.27 12.04
CA LEU A 55 -4.28 -9.91 10.96
C LEU A 55 -4.17 -8.39 10.81
N ALA A 56 -5.31 -7.68 10.91
CA ALA A 56 -5.31 -6.22 10.88
C ALA A 56 -4.44 -5.65 12.01
N SER A 57 -4.58 -6.18 13.21
CA SER A 57 -3.78 -5.75 14.36
C SER A 57 -2.28 -5.96 14.14
N ALA A 58 -1.90 -7.10 13.55
CA ALA A 58 -0.50 -7.38 13.23
C ALA A 58 0.06 -6.39 12.20
N HIS A 59 -0.69 -6.10 11.15
CA HIS A 59 -0.29 -5.11 10.14
C HIS A 59 -0.20 -3.70 10.72
N LEU A 60 -1.17 -3.31 11.54
CA LEU A 60 -1.18 -1.99 12.17
C LEU A 60 -0.01 -1.80 13.14
N LYS A 61 0.38 -2.86 13.83
CA LYS A 61 1.57 -2.83 14.68
C LYS A 61 2.83 -2.51 13.86
N GLU A 62 2.99 -3.14 12.71
CA GLU A 62 4.14 -2.87 11.83
C GLU A 62 4.12 -1.44 11.30
N LEU A 63 2.96 -0.94 10.91
CA LEU A 63 2.82 0.46 10.47
C LEU A 63 3.11 1.44 11.61
N ARG A 64 2.70 1.11 12.82
CA ARG A 64 2.97 1.92 14.01
C ARG A 64 4.45 1.93 14.35
N MET A 65 5.12 0.80 14.27
CA MET A 65 6.57 0.70 14.52
C MET A 65 7.38 1.53 13.53
N ALA A 66 6.87 1.70 12.31
CA ALA A 66 7.48 2.55 11.30
C ALA A 66 7.04 4.03 11.42
N HIS A 67 6.25 4.36 12.44
CA HIS A 67 5.74 5.71 12.70
C HIS A 67 4.86 6.28 11.60
N LEU A 68 4.15 5.40 10.87
CA LEU A 68 3.22 5.82 9.81
C LEU A 68 1.80 5.99 10.33
N VAL A 69 1.46 5.34 11.43
CA VAL A 69 0.15 5.46 12.08
C VAL A 69 0.33 5.66 13.58
N GLU A 70 -0.69 6.24 14.19
CA GLU A 70 -0.78 6.42 15.63
C GLU A 70 -2.03 5.73 16.13
N ALA A 71 -1.96 5.22 17.36
CA ALA A 71 -3.08 4.54 18.01
C ALA A 71 -3.55 5.31 19.23
N ARG A 72 -4.85 5.31 19.47
CA ARG A 72 -5.41 5.78 20.74
C ARG A 72 -6.44 4.79 21.24
N ARG A 73 -6.51 4.67 22.55
CA ARG A 73 -7.49 3.81 23.18
C ARG A 73 -8.65 4.64 23.73
N GLU A 74 -9.87 4.18 23.47
CA GLU A 74 -11.07 4.76 24.02
C GLU A 74 -11.95 3.62 24.51
N GLY A 75 -11.99 3.43 25.85
CA GLY A 75 -12.68 2.29 26.45
C GLY A 75 -12.04 0.97 26.03
N LYS A 76 -12.85 0.10 25.40
CA LYS A 76 -12.41 -1.21 24.91
C LYS A 76 -11.89 -1.13 23.48
N ASN A 77 -12.06 0.00 22.81
CA ASN A 77 -11.73 0.17 21.41
C ASN A 77 -10.35 0.80 21.21
N VAL A 78 -9.67 0.37 20.17
CA VAL A 78 -8.43 0.99 19.72
C VAL A 78 -8.69 1.59 18.36
N TYR A 79 -8.39 2.88 18.24
CA TYR A 79 -8.55 3.64 16.99
C TYR A 79 -7.17 3.98 16.46
N TYR A 80 -7.07 3.98 15.14
CA TYR A 80 -5.85 4.34 14.43
C TYR A 80 -6.10 5.53 13.53
N ARG A 81 -5.05 6.33 13.33
CA ARG A 81 -5.03 7.44 12.38
C ARG A 81 -3.66 7.51 11.71
N LEU A 82 -3.58 8.15 10.57
CA LEU A 82 -2.29 8.41 9.94
C LEU A 82 -1.47 9.37 10.81
N ALA A 83 -0.17 9.17 10.84
CA ALA A 83 0.75 10.01 11.64
C ALA A 83 0.85 11.45 11.12
N GLY A 84 0.39 11.70 9.90
CA GLY A 84 0.38 13.03 9.31
C GLY A 84 -0.05 12.97 7.85
N ASP A 85 -0.30 14.14 7.26
CA ASP A 85 -0.75 14.26 5.88
C ASP A 85 0.26 13.71 4.87
N ALA A 86 1.54 13.75 5.21
CA ALA A 86 2.59 13.23 4.34
C ALA A 86 2.42 11.74 4.03
N VAL A 87 1.82 10.97 4.96
CA VAL A 87 1.58 9.55 4.73
C VAL A 87 0.51 9.35 3.65
N ALA A 88 -0.55 10.16 3.70
CA ALA A 88 -1.58 10.15 2.65
C ALA A 88 -1.01 10.58 1.30
N ASP A 89 -0.19 11.63 1.29
CA ASP A 89 0.45 12.13 0.07
C ASP A 89 1.38 11.09 -0.56
N PHE A 90 2.12 10.37 0.29
CA PHE A 90 2.96 9.25 -0.16
C PHE A 90 2.11 8.17 -0.86
N LEU A 91 0.98 7.81 -0.26
CA LEU A 91 0.10 6.80 -0.86
C LEU A 91 -0.42 7.26 -2.23
N VAL A 92 -0.85 8.52 -2.34
CA VAL A 92 -1.33 9.07 -3.62
C VAL A 92 -0.23 8.99 -4.68
N THR A 93 0.99 9.38 -4.33
CA THR A 93 2.12 9.38 -5.26
C THR A 93 2.44 7.97 -5.75
N ILE A 94 2.54 7.00 -4.83
CA ILE A 94 2.88 5.63 -5.20
C ILE A 94 1.74 4.95 -5.98
N ARG A 95 0.49 5.27 -5.64
CA ARG A 95 -0.69 4.79 -6.38
C ARG A 95 -0.70 5.30 -7.80
N THR A 96 -0.47 6.59 -7.98
CA THR A 96 -0.42 7.21 -9.31
C THR A 96 0.66 6.56 -10.17
N LEU A 97 1.84 6.34 -9.60
CA LEU A 97 2.91 5.64 -10.30
C LEU A 97 2.48 4.21 -10.71
N ALA A 98 1.85 3.48 -9.80
CA ALA A 98 1.38 2.13 -10.07
C ALA A 98 0.28 2.10 -11.14
N GLU A 99 -0.65 3.06 -11.11
CA GLU A 99 -1.72 3.17 -12.10
C GLU A 99 -1.15 3.44 -13.49
N ASP A 100 -0.15 4.32 -13.60
CA ASP A 100 0.50 4.60 -14.88
C ASP A 100 1.18 3.35 -15.44
N ARG A 101 1.86 2.59 -14.58
CA ARG A 101 2.49 1.33 -14.99
C ARG A 101 1.45 0.28 -15.38
N LEU A 102 0.31 0.26 -14.70
CA LEU A 102 -0.77 -0.65 -15.03
C LEU A 102 -1.38 -0.33 -16.40
N LEU A 103 -1.51 0.96 -16.74
CA LEU A 103 -1.99 1.36 -18.07
C LEU A 103 -1.06 0.90 -19.17
N GLU A 104 0.25 1.06 -18.98
CA GLU A 104 1.26 0.55 -19.92
C GLU A 104 1.14 -0.96 -20.09
N LEU A 105 0.96 -1.68 -18.99
CA LEU A 105 0.80 -3.13 -19.00
C LEU A 105 -0.48 -3.53 -19.73
N ARG A 106 -1.59 -2.84 -19.48
CA ARG A 106 -2.86 -3.10 -20.19
C ARG A 106 -2.73 -2.90 -21.69
N ALA A 107 -2.04 -1.83 -22.11
CA ALA A 107 -1.80 -1.56 -23.52
C ALA A 107 -0.95 -2.67 -24.15
N ALA A 108 0.10 -3.11 -23.48
CA ALA A 108 0.94 -4.22 -23.95
C ALA A 108 0.15 -5.52 -24.06
N LEU A 109 -0.70 -5.82 -23.07
CA LEU A 109 -1.56 -7.01 -23.09
C LEU A 109 -2.60 -6.93 -24.19
N ALA A 110 -3.15 -5.75 -24.47
CA ALA A 110 -4.10 -5.55 -25.56
C ALA A 110 -3.44 -5.82 -26.92
N ASN A 111 -2.22 -5.32 -27.14
CA ASN A 111 -1.46 -5.58 -28.34
C ASN A 111 -1.15 -7.07 -28.50
N LEU A 112 -0.76 -7.71 -27.41
CA LEU A 112 -0.51 -9.15 -27.41
C LEU A 112 -1.78 -9.93 -27.75
N ALA A 113 -2.94 -9.53 -27.20
CA ALA A 113 -4.22 -10.15 -27.49
C ALA A 113 -4.57 -10.06 -28.97
N GLU A 114 -4.33 -8.91 -29.60
CA GLU A 114 -4.55 -8.74 -31.04
C GLU A 114 -3.66 -9.67 -31.86
N HIS A 115 -2.38 -9.79 -31.46
CA HIS A 115 -1.44 -10.70 -32.13
C HIS A 115 -1.82 -12.18 -31.96
N LEU A 116 -2.38 -12.53 -30.80
CA LEU A 116 -2.75 -13.90 -30.48
C LEU A 116 -4.19 -14.25 -30.88
N HIS A 117 -4.93 -13.29 -31.44
CA HIS A 117 -6.33 -13.47 -31.81
C HIS A 117 -6.56 -14.73 -32.63
N ASP A 118 -5.70 -15.03 -33.60
CA ASP A 118 -5.80 -16.18 -34.45
C ASP A 118 -5.17 -17.45 -33.85
N LEU A 119 -4.48 -17.34 -32.72
CA LEU A 119 -3.72 -18.44 -32.13
C LEU A 119 -4.35 -19.01 -30.85
N THR A 120 -5.11 -18.19 -30.10
CA THR A 120 -5.71 -18.60 -28.84
C THR A 120 -7.14 -18.09 -28.75
N PRO A 121 -8.03 -18.84 -28.03
CA PRO A 121 -9.41 -18.39 -27.80
C PRO A 121 -9.53 -17.34 -26.68
N MET A 122 -8.43 -16.96 -26.04
CA MET A 122 -8.47 -16.03 -24.92
C MET A 122 -8.84 -14.62 -25.41
N SER A 123 -9.86 -14.02 -24.79
CA SER A 123 -10.31 -12.67 -25.12
C SER A 123 -9.41 -11.60 -24.53
N ARG A 124 -9.47 -10.38 -25.13
CA ARG A 124 -8.80 -9.20 -24.57
C ARG A 124 -9.21 -8.96 -23.12
N GLU A 125 -10.50 -9.09 -22.84
CA GLU A 125 -11.07 -8.87 -21.52
C GLU A 125 -10.52 -9.86 -20.52
N GLU A 126 -10.39 -11.13 -20.87
CA GLU A 126 -9.79 -12.13 -20.00
C GLU A 126 -8.33 -11.82 -19.66
N ILE A 127 -7.55 -11.40 -20.65
CA ILE A 127 -6.15 -11.00 -20.45
C ILE A 127 -6.06 -9.79 -19.53
N LEU A 128 -6.92 -8.77 -19.74
CA LEU A 128 -6.95 -7.58 -18.90
C LEU A 128 -7.39 -7.91 -17.48
N ASN A 129 -8.31 -8.83 -17.30
CA ASN A 129 -8.73 -9.28 -15.98
C ASN A 129 -7.61 -9.99 -15.23
N LEU A 130 -6.80 -10.78 -15.91
CA LEU A 130 -5.61 -11.38 -15.30
C LEU A 130 -4.62 -10.30 -14.83
N ALA A 131 -4.43 -9.25 -15.61
CA ALA A 131 -3.58 -8.13 -15.21
C ALA A 131 -4.09 -7.40 -13.97
N ARG A 132 -5.41 -7.28 -13.82
CA ARG A 132 -6.03 -6.64 -12.65
C ARG A 132 -5.87 -7.45 -11.36
N ARG A 133 -5.68 -8.75 -11.46
CA ARG A 133 -5.51 -9.66 -10.31
C ARG A 133 -4.08 -9.73 -9.82
N GLY A 134 -3.15 -9.32 -10.62
CA GLY A 134 -1.72 -9.39 -10.34
C GLY A 134 -1.19 -8.44 -9.30
#